data_6892304fd3856f9a97634d2eb39d1c81
#
_entry.id   6892304fd3856f9a97634d2eb39d1c81
#
_cell.length_a   1.000
_cell.length_b   1.000
_cell.length_c   1.000
_cell.angle_alpha   90.00
_cell.angle_beta   90.00
_cell.angle_gamma   90.00
#
_symmetry.space_group_name_H-M   'P 1'
#
loop_
_entity.id
_entity.type
_entity.pdbx_description
1 polymer ?
#
loop_
_entity_poly.entity_id
_entity_poly.type
_entity_poly.pdbx_seq_one_letter_code
_entity_poly.pdbx_strand_id
1 'polypeptide(L)'
;MALRKYKPVTAGTRWRIGNAYAEITTNIPEKSLLEKQKNTAGRNAQGRRSMRYMGGGNKTMYRLVDFKRNKKDIPAVVKTIEYDPNRTAFIALVAYADGEKR
;
A
#
# COMPACT_ATOMS: atom_id res chain seq x y z
N MET A 1 16.32 -3.59 -0.04
CA MET A 1 15.34 -3.35 1.04
C MET A 1 16.06 -3.34 2.38
N ALA A 2 15.91 -2.28 3.17
CA ALA A 2 16.54 -2.17 4.48
C ALA A 2 15.83 -3.08 5.51
N LEU A 3 16.60 -3.79 6.31
CA LEU A 3 16.09 -4.73 7.31
C LEU A 3 16.29 -4.16 8.72
N ARG A 4 15.29 -4.35 9.56
CA ARG A 4 15.32 -4.03 10.98
C ARG A 4 15.41 -5.32 11.81
N LYS A 5 16.47 -5.43 12.60
CA LYS A 5 16.60 -6.48 13.62
C LYS A 5 16.02 -6.00 14.95
N TYR A 6 15.41 -6.90 15.69
CA TYR A 6 14.84 -6.62 17.01
C TYR A 6 15.78 -7.10 18.12
N LYS A 7 15.68 -6.48 19.30
CA LYS A 7 16.43 -6.92 20.48
C LYS A 7 15.96 -8.32 20.90
N PRO A 8 16.88 -9.24 21.28
CA PRO A 8 16.54 -10.61 21.64
C PRO A 8 16.01 -10.71 23.09
N VAL A 9 14.90 -10.03 23.38
CA VAL A 9 14.29 -9.98 24.73
C VAL A 9 13.38 -11.17 24.97
N THR A 10 12.68 -11.64 23.93
CA THR A 10 11.77 -12.79 24.00
C THR A 10 12.12 -13.81 22.92
N ALA A 11 11.60 -15.03 23.06
CA ALA A 11 11.79 -16.06 22.04
C ALA A 11 11.28 -15.60 20.65
N GLY A 12 10.16 -14.89 20.58
CA GLY A 12 9.60 -14.37 19.33
C GLY A 12 10.40 -13.24 18.69
N THR A 13 11.09 -12.41 19.48
CA THR A 13 11.86 -11.27 18.96
C THR A 13 13.31 -11.63 18.65
N ARG A 14 13.83 -12.75 19.17
CA ARG A 14 15.22 -13.18 19.02
C ARG A 14 15.64 -13.32 17.54
N TRP A 15 14.79 -13.92 16.74
CA TRP A 15 15.04 -14.19 15.32
C TRP A 15 14.23 -13.31 14.38
N ARG A 16 13.43 -12.40 14.93
CA ARG A 16 12.56 -11.54 14.15
C ARG A 16 13.37 -10.53 13.33
N ILE A 17 13.12 -10.52 12.05
CA ILE A 17 13.63 -9.52 11.11
C ILE A 17 12.40 -8.88 10.44
N GLY A 18 12.35 -7.56 10.42
CA GLY A 18 11.28 -6.80 9.79
C GLY A 18 11.80 -5.84 8.73
N ASN A 19 10.89 -5.26 8.00
CA ASN A 19 11.20 -4.17 7.07
C ASN A 19 11.45 -2.88 7.86
N ALA A 20 12.51 -2.15 7.50
CA ALA A 20 12.81 -0.85 8.12
C ALA A 20 12.07 0.32 7.46
N TYR A 21 11.45 0.11 6.28
CA TYR A 21 10.73 1.12 5.49
C TYR A 21 11.57 2.36 5.15
N ALA A 22 12.89 2.20 5.07
CA ALA A 22 13.82 3.33 4.85
C ALA A 22 13.70 3.95 3.45
N GLU A 23 13.22 3.19 2.48
CA GLU A 23 13.07 3.63 1.09
C GLU A 23 11.84 4.53 0.87
N ILE A 24 10.90 4.55 1.81
CA ILE A 24 9.68 5.36 1.73
C ILE A 24 10.02 6.83 1.97
N THR A 25 9.68 7.69 1.02
CA THR A 25 9.96 9.12 1.07
C THR A 25 8.83 9.94 1.66
N THR A 26 7.59 9.47 1.57
CA THR A 26 6.41 10.17 2.12
C THR A 26 5.35 9.21 2.62
N ASN A 27 4.60 9.65 3.63
CA ASN A 27 3.43 8.94 4.15
C ASN A 27 2.10 9.48 3.59
N ILE A 28 2.15 10.56 2.81
CA ILE A 28 0.96 11.22 2.28
C ILE A 28 0.75 10.75 0.84
N PRO A 29 -0.32 10.00 0.53
CA PRO A 29 -0.62 9.57 -0.82
C PRO A 29 -1.23 10.70 -1.66
N GLU A 30 -1.11 10.59 -2.98
CA GLU A 30 -1.79 11.49 -3.93
C GLU A 30 -3.30 11.21 -3.91
N LYS A 31 -4.08 12.22 -3.51
CA LYS A 31 -5.54 12.07 -3.32
C LYS A 31 -6.31 11.70 -4.60
N SER A 32 -5.86 12.17 -5.75
CA SER A 32 -6.49 11.88 -7.04
C SER A 32 -6.38 10.41 -7.47
N LEU A 33 -5.42 9.68 -6.91
CA LEU A 33 -5.15 8.27 -7.20
C LEU A 33 -5.65 7.32 -6.11
N LEU A 34 -6.52 7.78 -5.23
CA LEU A 34 -7.11 6.98 -4.16
C LEU A 34 -8.57 6.64 -4.46
N GLU A 35 -8.94 5.40 -4.17
CA GLU A 35 -10.33 4.94 -4.20
C GLU A 35 -10.74 4.36 -2.84
N LYS A 36 -12.02 4.52 -2.51
CA LYS A 36 -12.60 3.90 -1.32
C LYS A 36 -12.73 2.40 -1.54
N GLN A 37 -12.21 1.62 -0.62
CA GLN A 37 -12.39 0.18 -0.60
C GLN A 37 -13.49 -0.18 0.41
N LYS A 38 -14.59 -0.76 -0.09
CA LYS A 38 -15.66 -1.28 0.78
C LYS A 38 -15.25 -2.64 1.33
N ASN A 39 -15.43 -2.81 2.63
CA ASN A 39 -15.23 -4.07 3.30
C ASN A 39 -16.51 -4.46 4.04
N THR A 40 -17.08 -5.59 3.71
CA THR A 40 -18.32 -6.09 4.34
C THR A 40 -18.07 -6.89 5.60
N ALA A 41 -16.83 -7.29 5.85
CA ALA A 41 -16.43 -8.11 7.00
C ALA A 41 -17.25 -9.41 7.16
N GLY A 42 -17.71 -9.97 6.05
CA GLY A 42 -18.56 -11.15 6.05
C GLY A 42 -19.98 -10.91 6.55
N ARG A 43 -20.46 -9.66 6.59
CA ARG A 43 -21.83 -9.30 6.99
C ARG A 43 -22.72 -9.09 5.78
N ASN A 44 -24.00 -9.50 5.92
CA ASN A 44 -25.03 -9.29 4.91
C ASN A 44 -25.65 -7.88 5.01
N ALA A 45 -26.67 -7.59 4.19
CA ALA A 45 -27.39 -6.31 4.21
C ALA A 45 -28.07 -5.99 5.54
N GLN A 46 -28.40 -7.01 6.35
CA GLN A 46 -28.99 -6.85 7.68
C GLN A 46 -27.94 -6.70 8.79
N GLY A 47 -26.65 -6.69 8.46
CA GLY A 47 -25.55 -6.59 9.41
C GLY A 47 -25.21 -7.90 10.14
N ARG A 48 -25.88 -9.01 9.82
CA ARG A 48 -25.60 -10.31 10.40
C ARG A 48 -24.45 -11.01 9.68
N ARG A 49 -23.69 -11.81 10.42
CA ARG A 49 -22.61 -12.61 9.84
C ARG A 49 -23.19 -13.67 8.89
N SER A 50 -22.81 -13.60 7.63
CA SER A 50 -23.16 -14.57 6.59
C SER A 50 -21.98 -15.45 6.17
N MET A 51 -20.76 -15.04 6.45
CA MET A 51 -19.54 -15.80 6.16
C MET A 51 -18.60 -15.78 7.38
N ARG A 52 -18.04 -16.94 7.71
CA ARG A 52 -17.07 -17.11 8.79
C ARG A 52 -15.65 -16.72 8.33
N TYR A 53 -14.76 -16.49 9.29
CA TYR A 53 -13.34 -16.16 9.09
C TYR A 53 -13.10 -14.85 8.33
N MET A 54 -14.06 -13.94 8.33
CA MET A 54 -13.95 -12.62 7.71
C MET A 54 -13.98 -11.51 8.76
N GLY A 55 -13.01 -10.62 8.69
CA GLY A 55 -12.94 -9.42 9.54
C GLY A 55 -12.95 -8.13 8.73
N GLY A 56 -13.21 -7.00 9.40
CA GLY A 56 -13.20 -5.67 8.79
C GLY A 56 -11.80 -5.12 8.52
N GLY A 57 -10.81 -5.54 9.31
CA GLY A 57 -9.45 -5.02 9.22
C GLY A 57 -9.37 -3.53 9.57
N ASN A 58 -8.24 -2.92 9.24
CA ASN A 58 -8.04 -1.49 9.36
C ASN A 58 -8.64 -0.74 8.17
N LYS A 59 -8.95 0.54 8.37
CA LYS A 59 -9.41 1.43 7.29
C LYS A 59 -8.26 1.65 6.31
N THR A 60 -8.44 1.21 5.07
CA THR A 60 -7.47 1.34 3.99
C THR A 60 -8.10 1.97 2.77
N MET A 61 -7.28 2.66 1.97
CA MET A 61 -7.66 3.21 0.68
C MET A 61 -6.93 2.44 -0.41
N TYR A 62 -7.64 2.12 -1.48
CA TYR A 62 -7.03 1.50 -2.65
C TYR A 62 -6.27 2.54 -3.47
N ARG A 63 -5.08 2.19 -3.94
CA ARG A 63 -4.29 3.02 -4.85
C ARG A 63 -4.52 2.56 -6.28
N LEU A 64 -4.84 3.49 -7.16
CA LEU A 64 -4.90 3.24 -8.60
C LEU A 64 -3.49 3.06 -9.13
N VAL A 65 -3.15 1.84 -9.52
CA VAL A 65 -1.81 1.51 -10.02
C VAL A 65 -1.88 1.25 -11.51
N ASP A 66 -0.99 1.87 -12.26
CA ASP A 66 -0.85 1.66 -13.69
C ASP A 66 -0.05 0.39 -13.99
N PHE A 67 -0.75 -0.74 -14.13
CA PHE A 67 -0.15 -2.02 -14.53
C PHE A 67 0.13 -2.12 -16.04
N LYS A 68 -0.65 -1.42 -16.85
CA LYS A 68 -0.59 -1.54 -18.32
C LYS A 68 0.57 -0.79 -18.94
N ARG A 69 1.02 0.30 -18.28
CA ARG A 69 2.11 1.17 -18.76
C ARG A 69 1.97 1.53 -20.23
N ASN A 70 0.75 1.88 -20.64
CA ASN A 70 0.41 2.17 -22.04
C ASN A 70 0.88 3.54 -22.51
N LYS A 71 1.29 4.43 -21.60
CA LYS A 71 1.84 5.75 -21.94
C LYS A 71 3.31 5.61 -22.28
N LYS A 72 3.62 5.64 -23.60
CA LYS A 72 4.96 5.47 -24.15
C LYS A 72 5.51 6.80 -24.66
N ASP A 73 6.85 6.87 -24.82
CA ASP A 73 7.59 7.97 -25.45
C ASP A 73 7.46 9.34 -24.77
N ILE A 74 6.98 9.37 -23.53
CA ILE A 74 6.91 10.59 -22.73
C ILE A 74 7.81 10.38 -21.49
N PRO A 75 8.81 11.26 -21.27
CA PRO A 75 9.68 11.14 -20.10
C PRO A 75 8.90 11.43 -18.82
N ALA A 76 9.26 10.71 -17.78
CA ALA A 76 8.63 10.84 -16.48
C ALA A 76 9.67 10.77 -15.36
N VAL A 77 9.38 11.40 -14.24
CA VAL A 77 10.25 11.44 -13.07
C VAL A 77 9.53 10.82 -11.88
N VAL A 78 10.21 9.91 -11.19
CA VAL A 78 9.73 9.38 -9.91
C VAL A 78 9.81 10.48 -8.86
N LYS A 79 8.66 10.91 -8.34
CA LYS A 79 8.59 11.96 -7.32
C LYS A 79 8.73 11.40 -5.91
N THR A 80 8.00 10.35 -5.61
CA THR A 80 7.96 9.75 -4.27
C THR A 80 7.90 8.24 -4.35
N ILE A 81 8.38 7.57 -3.30
CA ILE A 81 8.18 6.14 -3.06
C ILE A 81 7.26 6.03 -1.85
N GLU A 82 6.18 5.29 -1.99
CA GLU A 82 5.10 5.23 -1.02
C GLU A 82 4.77 3.81 -0.60
N TYR A 83 4.24 3.68 0.61
CA TYR A 83 3.70 2.43 1.12
C TYR A 83 2.29 2.19 0.58
N ASP A 84 2.03 0.98 0.09
CA ASP A 84 0.70 0.54 -0.31
C ASP A 84 0.21 -0.56 0.65
N PRO A 85 -0.89 -0.37 1.40
CA PRO A 85 -1.42 -1.37 2.30
C PRO A 85 -2.04 -2.59 1.60
N ASN A 86 -2.27 -2.54 0.30
CA ASN A 86 -2.91 -3.60 -0.47
C ASN A 86 -1.92 -4.56 -1.14
N ARG A 87 -0.63 -4.28 -1.06
CA ARG A 87 0.43 -5.12 -1.66
C ARG A 87 1.70 -5.11 -0.83
N THR A 88 2.56 -6.07 -1.06
CA THR A 88 3.83 -6.19 -0.33
C THR A 88 4.91 -5.27 -0.88
N ALA A 89 4.86 -4.92 -2.16
CA ALA A 89 5.80 -4.03 -2.82
C ALA A 89 5.49 -2.56 -2.51
N PHE A 90 6.52 -1.71 -2.47
CA PHE A 90 6.34 -0.27 -2.48
C PHE A 90 5.91 0.21 -3.86
N ILE A 91 5.18 1.31 -3.90
CA ILE A 91 4.76 1.96 -5.14
C ILE A 91 5.47 3.30 -5.30
N ALA A 92 5.56 3.76 -6.54
CA ALA A 92 6.17 5.04 -6.86
C ALA A 92 5.15 5.97 -7.51
N LEU A 93 5.09 7.21 -7.07
CA LEU A 93 4.37 8.27 -7.76
C LEU A 93 5.25 8.83 -8.86
N VAL A 94 4.78 8.72 -10.08
CA VAL A 94 5.48 9.16 -11.28
C VAL A 94 4.78 10.38 -11.87
N ALA A 95 5.53 11.43 -12.14
CA ALA A 95 5.05 12.62 -12.84
C ALA A 95 5.61 12.65 -14.25
N TYR A 96 4.73 12.64 -15.23
CA TYR A 96 5.07 12.76 -16.64
C TYR A 96 5.33 14.22 -17.04
N ALA A 97 6.07 14.44 -18.12
CA ALA A 97 6.41 15.77 -18.61
C ALA A 97 5.18 16.59 -19.01
N ASP A 98 4.08 15.95 -19.37
CA ASP A 98 2.80 16.60 -19.71
C ASP A 98 1.95 16.98 -18.47
N GLY A 99 2.43 16.72 -17.27
CA GLY A 99 1.77 17.05 -16.00
C GLY A 99 0.89 15.94 -15.41
N GLU A 100 0.68 14.83 -16.12
CA GLU A 100 -0.06 13.69 -15.58
C GLU A 100 0.74 12.97 -14.50
N LYS A 101 0.05 12.54 -13.45
CA LYS A 101 0.62 11.71 -12.38
C LYS A 101 0.01 10.31 -12.42
N ARG A 102 0.83 9.30 -12.25
CA ARG A 102 0.41 7.92 -12.12
C ARG A 102 1.14 7.18 -11.01
#